data_cbb69ac4c15239de7b5f766363f6b228
#
_entry.id   cbb69ac4c15239de7b5f766363f6b228
#
_cell.length_a   1.000
_cell.length_b   1.000
_cell.length_c   1.000
_cell.angle_alpha   90.00
_cell.angle_beta   90.00
_cell.angle_gamma   90.00
#
_symmetry.space_group_name_H-M   'P 1'
#
loop_
_entity.id
_entity.type
_entity.pdbx_description
1 polymer ?
#
loop_
_entity_poly.entity_id
_entity_poly.type
_entity_poly.pdbx_seq_one_letter_code
_entity_poly.pdbx_strand_id
1 'polypeptide(L)' 'EQNLDTVILLNPKNEEAIFNLAILKLESSDYKRSKELNERLQSLCTNFCKKSKKLKIEIENLSKK' A
#
# COMPACT_ATOMS: atom_id res chain seq x y z
N GLU A 1 -4.00 -9.37 9.15
CA GLU A 1 -2.89 -9.00 8.29
C GLU A 1 -2.42 -10.14 7.40
N GLN A 2 -2.31 -11.33 7.96
CA GLN A 2 -1.95 -12.50 7.15
C GLN A 2 -2.98 -12.76 6.05
N ASN A 3 -4.25 -12.50 6.33
CA ASN A 3 -5.29 -12.68 5.34
C ASN A 3 -5.09 -11.76 4.13
N LEU A 4 -4.68 -10.52 4.39
CA LEU A 4 -4.42 -9.59 3.31
C LEU A 4 -3.18 -9.99 2.51
N ASP A 5 -2.15 -10.48 3.18
CA ASP A 5 -0.97 -11.00 2.49
C ASP A 5 -1.36 -12.19 1.60
N THR A 6 -2.21 -13.06 2.11
CA THR A 6 -2.67 -14.21 1.34
C THR A 6 -3.44 -13.77 0.10
N VAL A 7 -4.31 -12.76 0.25
CA VAL A 7 -5.06 -12.22 -0.89
C VAL A 7 -4.11 -11.67 -1.95
N ILE A 8 -3.06 -10.97 -1.54
CA ILE A 8 -2.09 -10.42 -2.48
C ILE A 8 -1.36 -11.53 -3.20
N LEU A 9 -0.99 -12.60 -2.50
CA LEU A 9 -0.31 -13.74 -3.12
C LEU A 9 -1.21 -14.45 -4.14
N LEU A 10 -2.49 -14.60 -3.82
CA LEU A 10 -3.44 -15.26 -4.69
C LEU A 10 -3.89 -14.36 -5.83
N ASN A 11 -3.95 -13.05 -5.59
CA ASN A 11 -4.43 -12.09 -6.57
C ASN A 11 -3.60 -10.80 -6.47
N PRO A 12 -2.37 -10.83 -6.99
CA PRO A 12 -1.46 -9.68 -6.87
C PRO A 12 -1.93 -8.42 -7.56
N LYS A 13 -2.96 -8.52 -8.40
CA LYS A 13 -3.52 -7.35 -9.10
C LYS A 13 -4.72 -6.76 -8.37
N ASN A 14 -5.03 -7.22 -7.17
CA ASN A 14 -6.13 -6.68 -6.39
C ASN A 14 -5.71 -5.37 -5.74
N GLU A 15 -6.04 -4.26 -6.38
CA GLU A 15 -5.64 -2.94 -5.93
C GLU A 15 -6.16 -2.62 -4.54
N GLU A 16 -7.40 -2.98 -4.26
CA GLU A 16 -7.99 -2.70 -2.94
C GLU A 16 -7.24 -3.42 -1.83
N ALA A 17 -6.91 -4.69 -2.05
CA ALA A 17 -6.19 -5.45 -1.03
C ALA A 17 -4.80 -4.86 -0.78
N ILE A 18 -4.11 -4.49 -1.85
CA ILE A 18 -2.78 -3.89 -1.74
C ILE A 18 -2.86 -2.56 -1.00
N PHE A 19 -3.84 -1.74 -1.35
CA PHE A 19 -4.03 -0.44 -0.71
C PHE A 19 -4.31 -0.60 0.78
N ASN A 20 -5.22 -1.50 1.13
CA ASN A 20 -5.57 -1.74 2.53
C ASN A 20 -4.38 -2.24 3.33
N LEU A 21 -3.59 -3.15 2.75
CA LEU A 21 -2.40 -3.67 3.43
C LEU A 21 -1.36 -2.57 3.62
N ALA A 22 -1.19 -1.71 2.61
CA ALA A 22 -0.25 -0.60 2.72
C ALA A 22 -0.64 0.32 3.88
N ILE A 23 -1.94 0.59 4.04
CA ILE A 23 -2.43 1.42 5.13
C ILE A 23 -2.16 0.75 6.48
N LEU A 24 -2.41 -0.56 6.56
CA LEU A 24 -2.13 -1.30 7.80
C LEU A 24 -0.66 -1.21 8.19
N LYS A 25 0.22 -1.36 7.21
CA LYS A 25 1.65 -1.25 7.48
C LYS A 25 2.02 0.16 7.93
N LEU A 26 1.39 1.16 7.31
CA LEU A 26 1.63 2.56 7.69
C LEU A 26 1.22 2.80 9.14
N GLU A 27 0.06 2.29 9.53
CA GLU A 27 -0.43 2.44 10.90
C GLU A 27 0.46 1.72 11.90
N SER A 28 1.12 0.65 11.46
CA SER A 28 2.07 -0.08 12.29
C SER A 28 3.46 0.53 12.30
N SER A 29 3.62 1.69 11.68
CA SER A 29 4.92 2.37 11.54
C SER A 29 5.89 1.61 10.66
N ASP A 30 5.41 0.68 9.86
CA ASP A 30 6.23 -0.07 8.92
C ASP A 30 6.26 0.67 7.58
N TYR A 31 6.93 1.83 7.59
CA TYR A 31 6.91 2.72 6.43
C TYR A 31 7.56 2.10 5.20
N LYS A 32 8.61 1.34 5.41
CA LYS A 32 9.31 0.70 4.30
C LYS A 32 8.39 -0.25 3.55
N ARG A 33 7.69 -1.10 4.27
CA ARG A 33 6.78 -2.07 3.65
C ARG A 33 5.58 -1.34 3.03
N SER A 34 5.07 -0.34 3.73
CA SER A 34 3.96 0.46 3.20
C SER A 34 4.34 1.10 1.88
N LYS A 35 5.55 1.65 1.80
CA LYS A 35 6.04 2.27 0.57
C LYS A 35 6.16 1.24 -0.55
N GLU A 36 6.70 0.06 -0.26
CA GLU A 36 6.83 -0.99 -1.26
C GLU A 36 5.47 -1.40 -1.82
N LEU A 37 4.50 -1.58 -0.94
CA LEU A 37 3.15 -1.95 -1.36
C LEU A 37 2.51 -0.86 -2.19
N ASN A 38 2.73 0.39 -1.80
CA ASN A 38 2.17 1.51 -2.54
C ASN A 38 2.81 1.64 -3.93
N GLU A 39 4.10 1.38 -4.03
CA GLU A 39 4.77 1.39 -5.33
C GLU A 39 4.22 0.30 -6.25
N ARG A 40 3.96 -0.87 -5.68
CA ARG A 40 3.34 -1.95 -6.45
C ARG A 40 1.95 -1.52 -6.91
N LEU A 41 1.18 -0.89 -6.03
CA LEU A 41 -0.14 -0.39 -6.37
C LEU A 41 -0.07 0.63 -7.51
N GLN A 42 0.88 1.57 -7.45
CA GLN A 42 1.04 2.56 -8.51
C GLN A 42 1.37 1.91 -9.85
N SER A 43 2.12 0.82 -9.80
CA SER A 43 2.55 0.13 -11.01
C SER A 43 1.38 -0.51 -11.77
N LEU A 44 0.36 -0.98 -11.02
CA LEU A 44 -0.76 -1.67 -11.65
C LEU A 44 -2.10 -0.99 -11.42
N CYS A 45 -2.10 0.23 -10.93
CA CYS A 45 -3.35 0.89 -10.62
C CYS A 45 -4.16 1.21 -11.88
N THR A 46 -5.47 1.03 -11.77
CA THR A 46 -6.41 1.49 -12.78
C THR A 46 -7.41 2.48 -12.15
N ASN A 47 -7.86 2.16 -10.93
CA ASN A 47 -8.83 3.00 -10.22
C ASN A 47 -8.26 3.66 -8.96
N PHE A 48 -7.14 3.15 -8.45
CA PHE A 48 -6.56 3.61 -7.19
C PHE A 48 -5.35 4.53 -7.39
N CYS A 49 -5.14 5.02 -8.60
CA CYS A 49 -3.96 5.85 -8.87
C CYS A 49 -3.93 7.10 -7.99
N LYS A 50 -5.07 7.79 -7.89
CA LYS A 50 -5.14 8.99 -7.06
C LYS A 50 -4.93 8.68 -5.58
N LYS A 51 -5.54 7.59 -5.12
CA LYS A 51 -5.39 7.17 -3.72
C LYS A 51 -3.95 6.78 -3.43
N SER A 52 -3.30 6.13 -4.39
CA SER A 52 -1.91 5.74 -4.25
C SER A 52 -1.00 6.95 -4.11
N LYS A 53 -1.24 7.99 -4.90
CA LYS A 53 -0.46 9.23 -4.81
C LYS A 53 -0.62 9.89 -3.44
N LYS A 54 -1.84 9.96 -2.93
CA LYS A 54 -2.09 10.53 -1.62
C LYS A 54 -1.38 9.72 -0.53
N LEU A 55 -1.47 8.40 -0.64
CA LEU A 55 -0.82 7.53 0.33
C LEU A 55 0.69 7.72 0.32
N LYS A 56 1.27 7.88 -0.85
CA LYS A 56 2.70 8.13 -0.96
C LYS A 56 3.10 9.40 -0.20
N ILE A 57 2.33 10.46 -0.35
CA ILE A 57 2.60 11.71 0.35
C ILE A 57 2.52 11.50 1.87
N GLU A 58 1.51 10.78 2.34
CA GLU A 58 1.38 10.50 3.76
C GLU A 58 2.56 9.69 4.28
N ILE A 59 2.97 8.67 3.54
CA ILE A 59 4.11 7.85 3.94
C ILE A 59 5.37 8.70 4.05
N GLU A 60 5.60 9.56 3.07
CA GLU A 60 6.78 10.43 3.09
C GLU A 60 6.74 11.40 4.25
N ASN A 61 5.60 12.00 4.51
CA ASN A 61 5.46 12.95 5.62
C ASN A 61 5.70 12.27 6.97
N LEU A 62 5.13 11.09 7.16
CA LEU A 62 5.27 10.37 8.43
C LEU A 62 6.67 9.81 8.60
N SER A 63 7.28 9.33 7.52
CA SER A 63 8.61 8.73 7.60
C SER A 63 9.71 9.76 7.83
N LYS A 64 9.42 11.02 7.59
CA LYS A 64 10.40 12.09 7.83
C LYS A 64 10.52 12.45 9.31
N LYS A 65 9.59 12.02 10.12
CA LYS A 65 9.64 12.27 11.55
C LYS A 65 10.55 11.26 12.25
#